data_a1724f874f39934ac38df64adae88030
#
_entry.id   a1724f874f39934ac38df64adae88030
#
_cell.length_a   1.000
_cell.length_b   1.000
_cell.length_c   1.000
_cell.angle_alpha   90.00
_cell.angle_beta   90.00
_cell.angle_gamma   90.00
#
_symmetry.space_group_name_H-M   'P 1'
#
loop_
_entity.id
_entity.type
_entity.pdbx_description
1 polymer ?
#
loop_
_entity_poly.entity_id
_entity_poly.type
_entity_poly.pdbx_seq_one_letter_code
_entity_poly.pdbx_strand_id
1 'polypeptide(L)'
;MERTGPERRSFPRPPLWLNLLLLIIAAATFGYAKHQRNAIVEESAVLFRPAPNSPAELNRVRDDLAQMELTRDQLAKELDGRMQYLQSLQGADFYISIDTAKKKMQFRIGKSVVREADVQIGEAKTITSRDGKTWTFYPLKGAFNVVGKDDSYQSPVSEWVYALHNQPLPERRPVLHNWLGHYVIFLPNNYVIASPPPPESPLQGPKPGSFMVPEDDLAAIWPRITTETRVYIF
;
A
#
# COMPACT_ATOMS: atom_id res chain seq x y z
N MET A 1 28.05 64.49 46.71
CA MET A 1 27.36 64.33 45.39
C MET A 1 28.29 63.57 44.49
N GLU A 2 28.19 62.27 44.55
CA GLU A 2 29.03 61.34 43.76
C GLU A 2 28.20 60.86 42.58
N ARG A 3 28.64 61.16 41.36
CA ARG A 3 27.97 60.71 40.13
C ARG A 3 28.58 59.35 39.72
N THR A 4 27.86 58.31 39.96
CA THR A 4 28.16 56.99 39.44
C THR A 4 27.83 56.95 37.93
N GLY A 5 28.88 56.81 37.12
CA GLY A 5 28.75 56.62 35.68
C GLY A 5 28.21 55.23 35.31
N PRO A 6 27.56 55.05 34.14
CA PRO A 6 26.95 53.78 33.76
C PRO A 6 28.02 52.73 33.45
N GLU A 7 27.92 51.58 34.16
CA GLU A 7 28.70 50.37 33.91
C GLU A 7 28.49 49.88 32.47
N ARG A 8 29.53 49.92 31.66
CA ARG A 8 29.52 49.25 30.32
C ARG A 8 29.60 47.76 30.54
N ARG A 9 28.45 47.09 30.38
CA ARG A 9 28.38 45.61 30.28
C ARG A 9 29.12 45.15 29.01
N SER A 10 30.30 44.55 29.18
CA SER A 10 31.02 43.88 28.11
C SER A 10 30.32 42.57 27.78
N PHE A 11 29.67 42.49 26.62
CA PHE A 11 29.13 41.23 26.14
C PHE A 11 30.28 40.23 25.85
N PRO A 12 30.15 38.97 26.29
CA PRO A 12 31.18 37.97 26.00
C PRO A 12 31.27 37.77 24.47
N ARG A 13 32.51 37.77 23.94
CA ARG A 13 32.75 37.53 22.52
C ARG A 13 32.24 36.14 22.16
N PRO A 14 31.43 36.00 21.07
CA PRO A 14 30.93 34.70 20.69
C PRO A 14 32.09 33.78 20.32
N PRO A 15 32.00 32.49 20.62
CA PRO A 15 33.04 31.53 20.30
C PRO A 15 33.27 31.42 18.79
N LEU A 16 34.51 31.19 18.36
CA LEU A 16 34.91 31.21 16.95
C LEU A 16 34.08 30.22 16.07
N TRP A 17 33.68 29.10 16.64
CA TRP A 17 32.83 28.11 15.93
C TRP A 17 31.45 28.66 15.57
N LEU A 18 30.87 29.54 16.40
CA LEU A 18 29.58 30.17 16.12
C LEU A 18 29.65 31.14 14.96
N ASN A 19 30.77 31.90 14.83
CA ASN A 19 31.01 32.77 13.70
C ASN A 19 31.20 31.99 12.41
N LEU A 20 31.86 30.83 12.47
CA LEU A 20 32.03 29.92 11.34
C LEU A 20 30.70 29.34 10.88
N LEU A 21 29.84 28.93 11.82
CA LEU A 21 28.50 28.42 11.53
C LEU A 21 27.61 29.48 10.87
N LEU A 22 27.64 30.72 11.37
CA LEU A 22 26.91 31.83 10.79
C LEU A 22 27.38 32.15 9.36
N LEU A 23 28.70 32.01 9.10
CA LEU A 23 29.28 32.22 7.77
C LEU A 23 28.84 31.16 6.78
N ILE A 24 28.74 29.90 7.22
CA ILE A 24 28.22 28.80 6.38
C ILE A 24 26.73 29.00 6.08
N ILE A 25 25.94 29.38 7.06
CA ILE A 25 24.51 29.67 6.84
C ILE A 25 24.32 30.84 5.88
N ALA A 26 25.11 31.91 6.04
CA ALA A 26 25.07 33.07 5.13
C ALA A 26 25.49 32.72 3.69
N ALA A 27 26.50 31.86 3.51
CA ALA A 27 26.89 31.36 2.20
C ALA A 27 25.82 30.48 1.55
N ALA A 28 25.19 29.59 2.33
CA ALA A 28 24.10 28.73 1.86
C ALA A 28 22.85 29.53 1.46
N THR A 29 22.45 30.52 2.26
CA THR A 29 21.32 31.40 1.95
C THR A 29 21.59 32.28 0.74
N PHE A 30 22.83 32.79 0.59
CA PHE A 30 23.22 33.56 -0.60
C PHE A 30 23.25 32.71 -1.86
N GLY A 31 23.78 31.48 -1.78
CA GLY A 31 23.75 30.51 -2.88
C GLY A 31 22.34 30.17 -3.33
N TYR A 32 21.45 29.90 -2.37
CA TYR A 32 20.03 29.64 -2.64
C TYR A 32 19.31 30.85 -3.28
N ALA A 33 19.52 32.07 -2.75
CA ALA A 33 18.95 33.29 -3.32
C ALA A 33 19.45 33.57 -4.71
N LYS A 34 20.73 33.31 -5.01
CA LYS A 34 21.30 33.42 -6.34
C LYS A 34 20.71 32.42 -7.33
N HIS A 35 20.49 31.18 -6.89
CA HIS A 35 19.86 30.14 -7.70
C HIS A 35 18.41 30.48 -8.02
N GLN A 36 17.62 30.92 -7.05
CA GLN A 36 16.25 31.40 -7.23
C GLN A 36 16.19 32.61 -8.21
N ARG A 37 17.12 33.55 -8.06
CA ARG A 37 17.16 34.74 -8.95
C ARG A 37 17.48 34.35 -10.39
N ASN A 38 18.37 33.37 -10.61
CA ASN A 38 18.69 32.92 -11.95
C ASN A 38 17.51 32.22 -12.62
N ALA A 39 16.77 31.39 -11.85
CA ALA A 39 15.55 30.73 -12.32
C ALA A 39 14.46 31.76 -12.73
N ILE A 40 14.25 32.81 -11.92
CA ILE A 40 13.30 33.88 -12.23
C ILE A 40 13.75 34.69 -13.45
N VAL A 41 15.07 34.93 -13.63
CA VAL A 41 15.60 35.64 -14.80
C VAL A 41 15.43 34.79 -16.06
N GLU A 42 15.64 33.49 -16.02
CA GLU A 42 15.38 32.59 -17.16
C GLU A 42 13.89 32.60 -17.52
N GLU A 43 13.01 32.47 -16.51
CA GLU A 43 11.56 32.50 -16.72
C GLU A 43 11.06 33.84 -17.25
N SER A 44 11.60 34.96 -16.75
CA SER A 44 11.28 36.29 -17.26
C SER A 44 11.85 36.55 -18.66
N ALA A 45 13.00 36.00 -19.02
CA ALA A 45 13.56 36.08 -20.37
C ALA A 45 12.68 35.37 -21.41
N VAL A 46 11.94 34.32 -21.01
CA VAL A 46 10.93 33.71 -21.89
C VAL A 46 9.70 34.57 -22.06
N LEU A 47 9.28 35.30 -21.00
CA LEU A 47 8.12 36.23 -21.05
C LEU A 47 8.41 37.53 -21.82
N PHE A 48 9.67 37.99 -21.84
CA PHE A 48 10.10 39.19 -22.55
C PHE A 48 10.79 38.91 -23.89
N ARG A 49 10.48 37.78 -24.53
CA ARG A 49 10.93 37.53 -25.89
C ARG A 49 10.39 38.62 -26.78
N PRO A 50 11.26 39.37 -27.50
CA PRO A 50 10.77 40.42 -28.44
C PRO A 50 9.81 39.77 -29.42
N ALA A 51 8.75 40.52 -29.78
CA ALA A 51 7.77 40.04 -30.74
C ALA A 51 8.48 39.54 -32.01
N PRO A 52 8.04 38.43 -32.61
CA PRO A 52 8.70 37.87 -33.79
C PRO A 52 8.71 38.92 -34.90
N ASN A 53 9.91 39.33 -35.33
CA ASN A 53 10.09 40.41 -36.30
C ASN A 53 10.14 39.90 -37.74
N SER A 54 10.08 38.59 -37.96
CA SER A 54 10.08 38.01 -39.30
C SER A 54 8.83 37.17 -39.58
N PRO A 55 8.31 37.16 -40.81
CA PRO A 55 7.20 36.28 -41.18
C PRO A 55 7.47 34.78 -40.93
N ALA A 56 8.74 34.37 -40.99
CA ALA A 56 9.16 32.99 -40.72
C ALA A 56 9.07 32.61 -39.25
N GLU A 57 9.38 33.55 -38.35
CA GLU A 57 9.23 33.33 -36.89
C GLU A 57 7.76 33.29 -36.47
N LEU A 58 6.93 34.14 -37.06
CA LEU A 58 5.48 34.15 -36.86
C LEU A 58 4.86 32.81 -37.26
N ASN A 59 5.27 32.23 -38.37
CA ASN A 59 4.78 30.96 -38.82
C ASN A 59 5.22 29.81 -37.87
N ARG A 60 6.49 29.83 -37.40
CA ARG A 60 6.96 28.82 -36.40
C ARG A 60 6.16 28.90 -35.11
N VAL A 61 5.93 30.09 -34.56
CA VAL A 61 5.13 30.27 -33.35
C VAL A 61 3.69 29.77 -33.54
N ARG A 62 3.13 30.00 -34.74
CA ARG A 62 1.78 29.53 -35.07
C ARG A 62 1.73 27.98 -35.17
N ASP A 63 2.74 27.37 -35.77
CA ASP A 63 2.84 25.92 -35.88
C ASP A 63 3.05 25.29 -34.52
N ASP A 64 3.88 25.85 -33.64
CA ASP A 64 4.08 25.42 -32.27
C ASP A 64 2.78 25.51 -31.44
N LEU A 65 2.03 26.60 -31.59
CA LEU A 65 0.72 26.76 -30.95
C LEU A 65 -0.27 25.70 -31.41
N ALA A 66 -0.35 25.45 -32.72
CA ALA A 66 -1.22 24.41 -33.28
C ALA A 66 -0.87 22.98 -32.75
N GLN A 67 0.44 22.71 -32.63
CA GLN A 67 0.89 21.46 -32.03
C GLN A 67 0.53 21.34 -30.52
N MET A 68 0.70 22.42 -29.76
CA MET A 68 0.31 22.44 -28.34
C MET A 68 -1.20 22.28 -28.18
N GLU A 69 -2.02 22.88 -29.03
CA GLU A 69 -3.48 22.68 -29.01
C GLU A 69 -3.87 21.26 -29.31
N LEU A 70 -3.27 20.61 -30.32
CA LEU A 70 -3.48 19.20 -30.61
C LEU A 70 -3.11 18.30 -29.44
N THR A 71 -1.95 18.57 -28.81
CA THR A 71 -1.48 17.80 -27.65
C THR A 71 -2.42 17.97 -26.46
N ARG A 72 -2.89 19.19 -26.20
CA ARG A 72 -3.86 19.50 -25.16
C ARG A 72 -5.17 18.74 -25.38
N ASP A 73 -5.69 18.71 -26.60
CA ASP A 73 -6.94 18.04 -26.93
C ASP A 73 -6.81 16.52 -26.84
N GLN A 74 -5.65 15.96 -27.15
CA GLN A 74 -5.35 14.53 -26.96
C GLN A 74 -5.31 14.18 -25.46
N LEU A 75 -4.63 14.98 -24.65
CA LEU A 75 -4.57 14.81 -23.21
C LEU A 75 -5.95 14.94 -22.55
N ALA A 76 -6.76 15.90 -23.00
CA ALA A 76 -8.12 16.07 -22.51
C ALA A 76 -8.98 14.83 -22.80
N LYS A 77 -8.92 14.27 -24.01
CA LYS A 77 -9.63 13.02 -24.37
C LYS A 77 -9.16 11.84 -23.54
N GLU A 78 -7.86 11.71 -23.32
CA GLU A 78 -7.31 10.64 -22.46
C GLU A 78 -7.79 10.77 -21.02
N LEU A 79 -7.81 11.99 -20.51
CA LEU A 79 -8.27 12.29 -19.13
C LEU A 79 -9.75 12.00 -18.98
N ASP A 80 -10.58 12.38 -19.96
CA ASP A 80 -12.02 12.05 -19.97
C ASP A 80 -12.26 10.53 -20.02
N GLY A 81 -11.51 9.83 -20.84
CA GLY A 81 -11.58 8.37 -20.90
C GLY A 81 -11.21 7.69 -19.58
N ARG A 82 -10.17 8.18 -18.90
CA ARG A 82 -9.78 7.71 -17.57
C ARG A 82 -10.82 8.07 -16.51
N MET A 83 -11.39 9.26 -16.56
CA MET A 83 -12.46 9.66 -15.64
C MET A 83 -13.73 8.82 -15.82
N GLN A 84 -14.16 8.54 -17.05
CA GLN A 84 -15.28 7.65 -17.33
C GLN A 84 -15.02 6.23 -16.84
N TYR A 85 -13.79 5.71 -17.03
CA TYR A 85 -13.39 4.41 -16.49
C TYR A 85 -13.48 4.40 -14.95
N LEU A 86 -12.93 5.42 -14.27
CA LEU A 86 -13.03 5.54 -12.80
C LEU A 86 -14.47 5.66 -12.32
N GLN A 87 -15.31 6.42 -13.04
CA GLN A 87 -16.74 6.52 -12.72
C GLN A 87 -17.47 5.19 -12.91
N SER A 88 -17.11 4.39 -13.92
CA SER A 88 -17.68 3.06 -14.11
C SER A 88 -17.29 2.07 -12.99
N LEU A 89 -16.19 2.35 -12.28
CA LEU A 89 -15.76 1.60 -11.11
C LEU A 89 -16.41 2.11 -9.81
N GLN A 90 -16.94 3.34 -9.80
CA GLN A 90 -17.70 3.89 -8.67
C GLN A 90 -19.07 3.22 -8.63
N GLY A 91 -19.30 2.37 -7.65
CA GLY A 91 -20.54 1.62 -7.47
C GLY A 91 -20.53 0.20 -8.03
N ALA A 92 -19.44 -0.25 -8.62
CA ALA A 92 -19.26 -1.65 -8.93
C ALA A 92 -18.76 -2.40 -7.69
N ASP A 93 -19.47 -3.46 -7.32
CA ASP A 93 -19.11 -4.29 -6.16
C ASP A 93 -17.70 -4.87 -6.33
N PHE A 94 -16.88 -4.65 -5.32
CA PHE A 94 -15.58 -5.30 -5.19
C PHE A 94 -15.79 -6.71 -4.64
N TYR A 95 -15.24 -7.70 -5.31
CA TYR A 95 -15.32 -9.09 -4.87
C TYR A 95 -14.06 -9.88 -5.19
N ILE A 96 -13.92 -11.00 -4.51
CA ILE A 96 -12.85 -11.97 -4.69
C ILE A 96 -13.42 -13.19 -5.42
N SER A 97 -12.72 -13.70 -6.43
CA SER A 97 -13.05 -15.00 -7.03
C SER A 97 -11.84 -15.93 -6.97
N ILE A 98 -12.06 -17.17 -6.54
CA ILE A 98 -11.01 -18.20 -6.43
C ILE A 98 -11.38 -19.37 -7.34
N ASP A 99 -10.53 -19.58 -8.35
CA ASP A 99 -10.58 -20.76 -9.22
C ASP A 99 -9.68 -21.84 -8.61
N THR A 100 -10.30 -22.83 -7.97
CA THR A 100 -9.56 -23.89 -7.28
C THR A 100 -8.84 -24.83 -8.24
N ALA A 101 -9.34 -24.99 -9.47
CA ALA A 101 -8.72 -25.83 -10.49
C ALA A 101 -7.45 -25.19 -11.06
N LYS A 102 -7.51 -23.87 -11.34
CA LYS A 102 -6.36 -23.12 -11.82
C LYS A 102 -5.41 -22.65 -10.72
N LYS A 103 -5.82 -22.75 -9.45
CA LYS A 103 -5.12 -22.21 -8.29
C LYS A 103 -4.84 -20.72 -8.44
N LYS A 104 -5.85 -19.97 -8.90
CA LYS A 104 -5.78 -18.52 -9.10
C LYS A 104 -6.84 -17.80 -8.27
N MET A 105 -6.45 -16.70 -7.68
CA MET A 105 -7.35 -15.77 -7.03
C MET A 105 -7.37 -14.45 -7.80
N GLN A 106 -8.55 -13.96 -8.10
CA GLN A 106 -8.75 -12.70 -8.80
C GLN A 106 -9.51 -11.73 -7.92
N PHE A 107 -9.00 -10.51 -7.86
CA PHE A 107 -9.69 -9.36 -7.27
C PHE A 107 -10.37 -8.61 -8.39
N ARG A 108 -11.67 -8.44 -8.28
CA ARG A 108 -12.50 -7.90 -9.36
C ARG A 108 -13.34 -6.72 -8.88
N ILE A 109 -13.54 -5.78 -9.80
CA ILE A 109 -14.51 -4.70 -9.65
C ILE A 109 -15.47 -4.82 -10.84
N GLY A 110 -16.72 -5.18 -10.59
CA GLY A 110 -17.65 -5.53 -11.64
C GLY A 110 -17.09 -6.63 -12.55
N LYS A 111 -16.91 -6.35 -13.85
CA LYS A 111 -16.38 -7.31 -14.83
C LYS A 111 -14.85 -7.28 -14.95
N SER A 112 -14.20 -6.26 -14.41
CA SER A 112 -12.75 -6.06 -14.58
C SER A 112 -11.95 -6.82 -13.52
N VAL A 113 -10.87 -7.51 -13.94
CA VAL A 113 -9.87 -8.08 -13.04
C VAL A 113 -8.87 -6.97 -12.69
N VAL A 114 -8.81 -6.61 -11.43
CA VAL A 114 -7.90 -5.57 -10.91
C VAL A 114 -6.54 -6.17 -10.58
N ARG A 115 -6.56 -7.39 -10.04
CA ARG A 115 -5.34 -8.13 -9.68
C ARG A 115 -5.60 -9.63 -9.75
N GLU A 116 -4.58 -10.38 -10.13
CA GLU A 116 -4.58 -11.84 -10.09
C GLU A 116 -3.38 -12.30 -9.27
N ALA A 117 -3.59 -13.31 -8.42
CA ALA A 117 -2.58 -13.90 -7.58
C ALA A 117 -2.63 -15.43 -7.64
N ASP A 118 -1.50 -16.07 -7.41
CA ASP A 118 -1.45 -17.51 -7.19
C ASP A 118 -2.01 -17.85 -5.80
N VAL A 119 -2.76 -18.94 -5.69
CA VAL A 119 -3.31 -19.40 -4.44
C VAL A 119 -2.88 -20.84 -4.15
N GLN A 120 -2.36 -21.05 -2.96
CA GLN A 120 -2.17 -22.39 -2.42
C GLN A 120 -3.40 -22.79 -1.62
N ILE A 121 -3.90 -24.00 -1.87
CA ILE A 121 -5.13 -24.50 -1.25
C ILE A 121 -4.76 -25.55 -0.24
N GLY A 122 -5.23 -25.39 0.99
CA GLY A 122 -5.09 -26.40 2.03
C GLY A 122 -5.88 -27.66 1.69
N GLU A 123 -5.22 -28.79 1.77
CA GLU A 123 -5.83 -30.08 1.45
C GLU A 123 -7.01 -30.40 2.38
N ALA A 124 -7.96 -31.18 1.86
CA ALA A 124 -8.98 -31.80 2.68
C ALA A 124 -8.31 -32.74 3.70
N LYS A 125 -8.62 -32.56 4.98
CA LYS A 125 -7.98 -33.37 6.04
C LYS A 125 -8.92 -33.61 7.19
N THR A 126 -8.93 -34.83 7.68
CA THR A 126 -9.53 -35.20 8.97
C THR A 126 -8.40 -35.38 9.97
N ILE A 127 -8.46 -34.68 11.08
CA ILE A 127 -7.47 -34.68 12.14
C ILE A 127 -8.17 -35.16 13.40
N THR A 128 -7.63 -36.19 14.04
CA THR A 128 -8.15 -36.73 15.29
C THR A 128 -7.10 -36.59 16.39
N SER A 129 -7.48 -35.98 17.49
CA SER A 129 -6.62 -35.86 18.68
C SER A 129 -6.55 -37.17 19.45
N ARG A 130 -5.63 -37.28 20.41
CA ARG A 130 -5.43 -38.45 21.25
C ARG A 130 -6.62 -38.75 22.14
N ASP A 131 -7.40 -37.77 22.51
CA ASP A 131 -8.64 -37.86 23.30
C ASP A 131 -9.88 -38.14 22.43
N GLY A 132 -9.69 -38.42 21.13
CA GLY A 132 -10.76 -38.80 20.20
C GLY A 132 -11.52 -37.62 19.57
N LYS A 133 -11.19 -36.37 19.87
CA LYS A 133 -11.81 -35.19 19.22
C LYS A 133 -11.38 -35.12 17.78
N THR A 134 -12.33 -34.91 16.88
CA THR A 134 -12.08 -34.93 15.43
C THR A 134 -12.47 -33.59 14.79
N TRP A 135 -11.61 -33.08 13.92
CA TRP A 135 -11.86 -31.95 13.06
C TRP A 135 -11.74 -32.39 11.61
N THR A 136 -12.74 -32.07 10.81
CA THR A 136 -12.74 -32.36 9.38
C THR A 136 -12.77 -31.07 8.59
N PHE A 137 -11.82 -30.92 7.69
CA PHE A 137 -11.67 -29.77 6.80
C PHE A 137 -11.88 -30.23 5.36
N TYR A 138 -12.73 -29.51 4.64
CA TYR A 138 -12.94 -29.70 3.21
C TYR A 138 -12.64 -28.41 2.48
N PRO A 139 -12.16 -28.47 1.22
CA PRO A 139 -12.05 -27.25 0.40
C PRO A 139 -13.40 -26.55 0.31
N LEU A 140 -13.42 -25.27 0.66
CA LEU A 140 -14.63 -24.47 0.63
C LEU A 140 -15.02 -24.19 -0.82
N LYS A 141 -16.29 -24.34 -1.16
CA LYS A 141 -16.85 -23.97 -2.47
C LYS A 141 -18.18 -23.23 -2.28
N GLY A 142 -18.45 -22.26 -3.17
CA GLY A 142 -19.66 -21.47 -3.12
C GLY A 142 -19.42 -19.98 -3.03
N ALA A 143 -20.44 -19.25 -2.62
CA ALA A 143 -20.40 -17.79 -2.42
C ALA A 143 -20.51 -17.47 -0.93
N PHE A 144 -19.60 -16.64 -0.45
CA PHE A 144 -19.49 -16.28 0.96
C PHE A 144 -19.25 -14.77 1.11
N ASN A 145 -19.57 -14.24 2.28
CA ASN A 145 -19.14 -12.90 2.67
C ASN A 145 -17.93 -13.01 3.60
N VAL A 146 -17.07 -12.01 3.55
CA VAL A 146 -16.01 -11.85 4.55
C VAL A 146 -16.65 -11.62 5.92
N VAL A 147 -16.23 -12.38 6.92
CA VAL A 147 -16.69 -12.23 8.32
C VAL A 147 -15.89 -11.15 9.04
N GLY A 148 -14.61 -11.03 8.70
CA GLY A 148 -13.70 -10.04 9.25
C GLY A 148 -12.33 -10.14 8.61
N LYS A 149 -11.45 -9.22 8.94
CA LYS A 149 -10.05 -9.23 8.55
C LYS A 149 -9.17 -8.74 9.68
N ASP A 150 -7.93 -9.23 9.73
CA ASP A 150 -6.96 -8.85 10.76
C ASP A 150 -5.54 -8.86 10.15
N ASP A 151 -4.77 -7.80 10.35
CA ASP A 151 -3.39 -7.64 9.90
C ASP A 151 -2.38 -7.70 11.06
N SER A 152 -2.85 -8.03 12.23
CA SER A 152 -2.06 -8.25 13.44
C SER A 152 -2.62 -9.41 14.26
N TYR A 153 -3.09 -10.45 13.58
CA TYR A 153 -3.81 -11.56 14.16
C TYR A 153 -3.09 -12.18 15.33
N GLN A 154 -3.75 -12.18 16.47
CA GLN A 154 -3.25 -12.73 17.72
C GLN A 154 -4.28 -13.64 18.34
N SER A 155 -3.95 -14.90 18.51
CA SER A 155 -4.84 -15.86 19.15
C SER A 155 -4.10 -17.05 19.74
N PRO A 156 -4.74 -17.79 20.67
CA PRO A 156 -4.23 -19.08 21.08
C PRO A 156 -4.16 -20.03 19.89
N VAL A 157 -3.07 -20.79 19.78
CA VAL A 157 -2.93 -21.84 18.77
C VAL A 157 -4.10 -22.81 18.89
N SER A 158 -4.74 -23.10 17.75
CA SER A 158 -5.92 -23.96 17.72
C SER A 158 -5.59 -25.40 18.12
N GLU A 159 -6.51 -26.09 18.80
CA GLU A 159 -6.32 -27.46 19.29
C GLU A 159 -6.00 -28.47 18.17
N TRP A 160 -6.64 -28.28 17.00
CA TRP A 160 -6.38 -29.15 15.85
C TRP A 160 -4.93 -29.09 15.35
N VAL A 161 -4.18 -28.00 15.63
CA VAL A 161 -2.76 -27.88 15.28
C VAL A 161 -1.90 -28.83 16.10
N TYR A 162 -2.18 -28.95 17.40
CA TYR A 162 -1.52 -29.95 18.26
C TYR A 162 -1.84 -31.37 17.81
N ALA A 163 -3.10 -31.64 17.49
CA ALA A 163 -3.52 -32.92 16.95
C ALA A 163 -2.85 -33.20 15.59
N LEU A 164 -2.69 -32.22 14.71
CA LEU A 164 -2.00 -32.34 13.42
C LEU A 164 -0.55 -32.84 13.59
N HIS A 165 0.13 -32.37 14.63
CA HIS A 165 1.51 -32.77 14.97
C HIS A 165 1.58 -33.95 15.97
N ASN A 166 0.45 -34.59 16.27
CA ASN A 166 0.36 -35.66 17.27
C ASN A 166 0.94 -35.27 18.64
N GLN A 167 0.78 -34.00 19.02
CA GLN A 167 1.24 -33.46 20.30
C GLN A 167 0.10 -33.45 21.34
N PRO A 168 0.41 -33.59 22.63
CA PRO A 168 -0.59 -33.41 23.67
C PRO A 168 -1.05 -31.93 23.72
N LEU A 169 -2.32 -31.73 24.03
CA LEU A 169 -2.86 -30.39 24.25
C LEU A 169 -2.28 -29.82 25.55
N PRO A 170 -1.60 -28.66 25.53
CA PRO A 170 -1.10 -28.05 26.76
C PRO A 170 -2.26 -27.49 27.61
N GLU A 171 -2.12 -27.47 28.93
CA GLU A 171 -3.11 -26.86 29.83
C GLU A 171 -3.41 -25.43 29.49
N ARG A 172 -2.35 -24.65 29.10
CA ARG A 172 -2.46 -23.29 28.62
C ARG A 172 -1.84 -23.18 27.24
N ARG A 173 -2.70 -22.88 26.25
CA ARG A 173 -2.25 -22.70 24.87
C ARG A 173 -1.54 -21.34 24.72
N PRO A 174 -0.33 -21.29 24.12
CA PRO A 174 0.36 -20.05 23.86
C PRO A 174 -0.45 -19.20 22.88
N VAL A 175 -0.51 -17.89 23.15
CA VAL A 175 -1.03 -16.90 22.22
C VAL A 175 0.12 -16.48 21.32
N LEU A 176 -0.01 -16.71 20.03
CA LEU A 176 1.00 -16.36 19.05
C LEU A 176 0.49 -15.24 18.12
N HIS A 177 1.42 -14.39 17.70
CA HIS A 177 1.15 -13.37 16.69
C HIS A 177 1.31 -13.97 15.29
N ASN A 178 0.39 -13.61 14.41
CA ASN A 178 0.47 -13.89 12.97
C ASN A 178 0.71 -15.37 12.59
N TRP A 179 0.34 -16.33 13.48
CA TRP A 179 0.61 -17.74 13.25
C TRP A 179 -0.18 -18.36 12.07
N LEU A 180 -1.22 -17.66 11.57
CA LEU A 180 -1.93 -17.99 10.32
C LEU A 180 -1.41 -17.20 9.12
N GLY A 181 -0.60 -16.18 9.33
CA GLY A 181 -0.11 -15.21 8.36
C GLY A 181 -0.29 -13.79 8.88
N HIS A 182 0.38 -12.81 8.28
CA HIS A 182 0.26 -11.40 8.64
C HIS A 182 -1.13 -10.87 8.29
N TYR A 183 -1.58 -11.08 7.06
CA TYR A 183 -2.92 -10.70 6.60
C TYR A 183 -3.85 -11.92 6.65
N VAL A 184 -4.95 -11.82 7.38
CA VAL A 184 -5.93 -12.90 7.54
C VAL A 184 -7.33 -12.37 7.25
N ILE A 185 -7.99 -12.93 6.26
CA ILE A 185 -9.40 -12.69 5.93
C ILE A 185 -10.19 -13.89 6.43
N PHE A 186 -11.13 -13.65 7.33
CA PHE A 186 -11.99 -14.68 7.90
C PHE A 186 -13.21 -14.91 7.03
N LEU A 187 -13.48 -16.18 6.75
CA LEU A 187 -14.67 -16.67 6.08
C LEU A 187 -15.53 -17.46 7.07
N PRO A 188 -16.80 -17.75 6.75
CA PRO A 188 -17.64 -18.58 7.59
C PRO A 188 -17.00 -19.94 7.92
N ASN A 189 -17.43 -20.55 9.01
CA ASN A 189 -16.96 -21.85 9.47
C ASN A 189 -15.45 -21.94 9.74
N ASN A 190 -14.85 -20.83 10.18
CA ASN A 190 -13.41 -20.73 10.48
C ASN A 190 -12.46 -20.98 9.29
N TYR A 191 -12.94 -20.85 8.05
CA TYR A 191 -12.05 -20.80 6.91
C TYR A 191 -11.37 -19.45 6.81
N VAL A 192 -10.21 -19.44 6.16
CA VAL A 192 -9.43 -18.20 6.01
C VAL A 192 -8.80 -18.09 4.61
N ILE A 193 -8.61 -16.85 4.16
CA ILE A 193 -7.64 -16.49 3.11
C ILE A 193 -6.53 -15.75 3.84
N ALA A 194 -5.30 -16.26 3.82
CA ALA A 194 -4.22 -15.69 4.62
C ALA A 194 -2.92 -15.56 3.81
N SER A 195 -2.05 -14.65 4.23
CA SER A 195 -0.66 -14.62 3.75
C SER A 195 0.12 -15.81 4.32
N PRO A 196 1.32 -16.11 3.80
CA PRO A 196 2.16 -17.16 4.37
C PRO A 196 2.45 -16.91 5.85
N PRO A 197 2.35 -17.96 6.69
CA PRO A 197 2.72 -17.85 8.09
C PRO A 197 4.24 -17.65 8.24
N PRO A 198 4.70 -17.00 9.33
CA PRO A 198 6.11 -16.84 9.60
C PRO A 198 6.81 -18.20 9.87
N PRO A 199 8.13 -18.30 9.69
CA PRO A 199 8.87 -19.56 9.82
C PRO A 199 8.72 -20.25 11.19
N GLU A 200 8.53 -19.47 12.24
CA GLU A 200 8.32 -19.94 13.61
C GLU A 200 6.88 -20.39 13.90
N SER A 201 5.97 -20.25 12.93
CA SER A 201 4.60 -20.68 13.08
C SER A 201 4.51 -22.22 13.25
N PRO A 202 3.63 -22.72 14.12
CA PRO A 202 3.33 -24.14 14.20
C PRO A 202 2.63 -24.68 12.93
N LEU A 203 2.22 -23.78 12.03
CA LEU A 203 1.58 -24.12 10.76
C LEU A 203 2.52 -23.75 9.61
N GLN A 204 3.07 -24.75 8.91
CA GLN A 204 4.02 -24.56 7.80
C GLN A 204 3.32 -24.66 6.45
N GLY A 205 2.34 -23.80 6.21
CA GLY A 205 1.58 -23.78 4.94
C GLY A 205 0.12 -23.40 5.14
N PRO A 206 -0.72 -23.59 4.11
CA PRO A 206 -2.12 -23.22 4.20
C PRO A 206 -2.85 -24.07 5.26
N LYS A 207 -3.68 -23.43 6.05
CA LYS A 207 -4.63 -24.15 6.94
C LYS A 207 -5.47 -25.11 6.09
N PRO A 208 -5.71 -26.37 6.56
CA PRO A 208 -6.51 -27.33 5.82
C PRO A 208 -7.86 -26.75 5.37
N GLY A 209 -8.20 -26.95 4.08
CA GLY A 209 -9.42 -26.45 3.46
C GLY A 209 -9.45 -24.94 3.17
N SER A 210 -8.44 -24.19 3.60
CA SER A 210 -8.33 -22.72 3.46
C SER A 210 -7.37 -22.32 2.33
N PHE A 211 -7.13 -21.03 2.17
CA PHE A 211 -6.39 -20.47 1.04
C PHE A 211 -5.21 -19.65 1.53
N MET A 212 -4.05 -19.84 0.91
CA MET A 212 -2.86 -19.04 1.17
C MET A 212 -2.43 -18.31 -0.09
N VAL A 213 -2.18 -17.00 0.04
CA VAL A 213 -1.93 -16.05 -1.06
C VAL A 213 -0.67 -15.25 -0.73
N PRO A 214 0.17 -14.89 -1.71
CA PRO A 214 1.33 -14.05 -1.47
C PRO A 214 0.96 -12.77 -0.68
N GLU A 215 1.82 -12.39 0.25
CA GLU A 215 1.58 -11.26 1.17
C GLU A 215 1.38 -9.95 0.42
N ASP A 216 2.22 -9.68 -0.59
CA ASP A 216 2.14 -8.46 -1.41
C ASP A 216 0.80 -8.33 -2.15
N ASP A 217 0.20 -9.47 -2.54
CA ASP A 217 -1.09 -9.48 -3.21
C ASP A 217 -2.23 -9.13 -2.24
N LEU A 218 -2.20 -9.66 -1.02
CA LEU A 218 -3.17 -9.31 0.01
C LEU A 218 -2.99 -7.87 0.50
N ALA A 219 -1.76 -7.43 0.73
CA ALA A 219 -1.46 -6.05 1.14
C ALA A 219 -2.03 -5.02 0.15
N ALA A 220 -1.87 -5.27 -1.16
CA ALA A 220 -2.32 -4.35 -2.19
C ALA A 220 -3.85 -4.13 -2.21
N ILE A 221 -4.64 -5.12 -1.80
CA ILE A 221 -6.11 -5.05 -1.79
C ILE A 221 -6.69 -4.81 -0.41
N TRP A 222 -5.84 -4.90 0.63
CA TRP A 222 -6.25 -4.85 2.03
C TRP A 222 -7.19 -3.69 2.39
N PRO A 223 -6.94 -2.44 1.92
CA PRO A 223 -7.83 -1.32 2.23
C PRO A 223 -9.25 -1.45 1.66
N ARG A 224 -9.43 -2.27 0.61
CA ARG A 224 -10.71 -2.45 -0.07
C ARG A 224 -11.56 -3.60 0.47
N ILE A 225 -10.97 -4.48 1.28
CA ILE A 225 -11.68 -5.61 1.88
C ILE A 225 -12.52 -5.11 3.05
N THR A 226 -13.80 -5.44 3.05
CA THR A 226 -14.76 -5.17 4.13
C THR A 226 -15.59 -6.42 4.40
N THR A 227 -16.43 -6.40 5.43
CA THR A 227 -17.40 -7.48 5.70
C THR A 227 -18.47 -7.63 4.62
N GLU A 228 -18.62 -6.63 3.75
CA GLU A 228 -19.54 -6.69 2.59
C GLU A 228 -18.88 -7.33 1.36
N THR A 229 -17.53 -7.52 1.40
CA THR A 229 -16.80 -8.13 0.29
C THR A 229 -17.25 -9.58 0.09
N ARG A 230 -17.70 -9.89 -1.12
CA ARG A 230 -18.09 -11.23 -1.51
C ARG A 230 -16.90 -12.05 -1.98
N VAL A 231 -16.91 -13.33 -1.66
CA VAL A 231 -15.90 -14.31 -2.07
C VAL A 231 -16.58 -15.46 -2.79
N TYR A 232 -16.24 -15.67 -4.05
CA TYR A 232 -16.75 -16.76 -4.88
C TYR A 232 -15.65 -17.81 -5.05
N ILE A 233 -15.93 -19.06 -4.71
CA ILE A 233 -14.98 -20.19 -4.77
C ILE A 233 -15.59 -21.29 -5.61
N PHE A 234 -14.93 -21.69 -6.68
CA PHE A 234 -15.40 -22.69 -7.66
C PHE A 234 -14.31 -23.64 -8.16
#